data_8a35b0bf47e2177ac94f3b02dcd54904
#
_entry.id   8a35b0bf47e2177ac94f3b02dcd54904
#
_cell.length_a   1.000
_cell.length_b   1.000
_cell.length_c   1.000
_cell.angle_alpha   90.00
_cell.angle_beta   90.00
_cell.angle_gamma   90.00
#
_symmetry.space_group_name_H-M   'P 1'
#
loop_
_entity.id
_entity.type
_entity.pdbx_description
1 polymer ?
#
loop_
_entity_poly.entity_id
_entity_poly.type
_entity_poly.pdbx_seq_one_letter_code
_entity_poly.pdbx_strand_id
1 'polypeptide(L)'
;MIQKISSPETLGQTLRAERKNKGMSQKAVGHSVGMEQHTISKIEKGNPGTELSTLFRLLAALDLELNIQPRQKPAIESTGDSW
;
A
#
# COMPACT_ATOMS: atom_id res chain seq x y z
N MET A 1 12.30 6.83 -1.43
CA MET A 1 12.51 5.55 -2.12
C MET A 1 11.21 5.10 -2.75
N ILE A 2 11.28 4.61 -3.98
CA ILE A 2 10.10 4.17 -4.70
C ILE A 2 9.91 2.67 -4.46
N GLN A 3 8.71 2.30 -4.04
CA GLN A 3 8.36 0.90 -3.83
C GLN A 3 7.58 0.40 -5.04
N LYS A 4 7.96 -0.77 -5.53
CA LYS A 4 7.20 -1.41 -6.62
C LYS A 4 6.16 -2.31 -5.97
N ILE A 5 4.90 -1.97 -6.21
CA ILE A 5 3.78 -2.66 -5.56
C ILE A 5 2.93 -3.29 -6.63
N SER A 6 2.79 -4.62 -6.56
CA SER A 6 2.00 -5.34 -7.54
C SER A 6 1.05 -6.37 -6.91
N SER A 7 0.85 -6.29 -5.61
CA SER A 7 -0.06 -7.20 -4.94
C SER A 7 -0.61 -6.55 -3.67
N PRO A 8 -1.74 -7.04 -3.16
CA PRO A 8 -2.23 -6.55 -1.88
C PRO A 8 -1.24 -6.77 -0.74
N GLU A 9 -0.50 -7.87 -0.78
CA GLU A 9 0.48 -8.16 0.26
C GLU A 9 1.61 -7.14 0.26
N THR A 10 2.15 -6.85 -0.92
CA THR A 10 3.22 -5.86 -1.02
C THR A 10 2.74 -4.48 -0.64
N LEU A 11 1.52 -4.14 -1.04
CA LEU A 11 0.92 -2.87 -0.65
C LEU A 11 0.81 -2.76 0.87
N GLY A 12 0.30 -3.81 1.50
CA GLY A 12 0.14 -3.80 2.96
C GLY A 12 1.47 -3.65 3.68
N GLN A 13 2.50 -4.35 3.23
CA GLN A 13 3.83 -4.25 3.82
C GLN A 13 4.39 -2.83 3.67
N THR A 14 4.18 -2.23 2.52
CA THR A 14 4.67 -0.87 2.27
C THR A 14 3.95 0.14 3.15
N LEU A 15 2.63 0.02 3.28
CA LEU A 15 1.86 0.91 4.14
C LEU A 15 2.30 0.78 5.60
N ARG A 16 2.55 -0.45 6.05
CA ARG A 16 3.03 -0.67 7.40
C ARG A 16 4.38 -0.01 7.63
N ALA A 17 5.29 -0.16 6.67
CA ALA A 17 6.61 0.44 6.79
C ALA A 17 6.52 1.95 6.84
N GLU A 18 5.68 2.54 5.98
CA GLU A 18 5.52 4.00 5.96
C GLU A 18 4.91 4.51 7.26
N ARG A 19 3.93 3.78 7.80
CA ARG A 19 3.34 4.15 9.08
C ARG A 19 4.39 4.15 10.18
N LYS A 20 5.22 3.10 10.22
CA LYS A 20 6.25 3.00 11.24
C LYS A 20 7.32 4.07 11.08
N ASN A 21 7.65 4.41 9.83
CA ASN A 21 8.60 5.49 9.59
C ASN A 21 8.10 6.81 10.15
N LYS A 22 6.80 7.00 10.18
CA LYS A 22 6.21 8.22 10.74
C LYS A 22 6.00 8.12 12.26
N GLY A 23 6.39 7.00 12.86
CA GLY A 23 6.26 6.83 14.30
C GLY A 23 4.83 6.69 14.77
N MET A 24 3.92 6.26 13.92
CA MET A 24 2.50 6.18 14.29
C MET A 24 2.08 4.73 14.51
N SER A 25 1.21 4.53 15.50
CA SER A 25 0.57 3.24 15.72
C SER A 25 -0.62 3.10 14.76
N GLN A 26 -1.09 1.87 14.58
CA GLN A 26 -2.31 1.65 13.81
C GLN A 26 -3.48 2.43 14.40
N LYS A 27 -3.55 2.45 15.71
CA LYS A 27 -4.63 3.13 16.40
C LYS A 27 -4.58 4.64 16.13
N ALA A 28 -3.40 5.23 16.17
CA ALA A 28 -3.24 6.66 15.94
C ALA A 28 -3.62 7.03 14.52
N VAL A 29 -3.19 6.24 13.54
CA VAL A 29 -3.54 6.50 12.14
C VAL A 29 -5.04 6.37 11.96
N GLY A 30 -5.63 5.31 12.49
CA GLY A 30 -7.07 5.11 12.36
C GLY A 30 -7.85 6.25 12.98
N HIS A 31 -7.43 6.70 14.14
CA HIS A 31 -8.11 7.80 14.81
C HIS A 31 -8.12 9.07 13.96
N SER A 32 -7.03 9.33 13.27
CA SER A 32 -6.91 10.56 12.47
C SER A 32 -7.88 10.62 11.30
N VAL A 33 -8.36 9.48 10.82
CA VAL A 33 -9.29 9.44 9.68
C VAL A 33 -10.59 8.74 9.97
N GLY A 34 -10.88 8.48 11.24
CA GLY A 34 -12.14 7.83 11.62
C GLY A 34 -12.21 6.39 11.17
N MET A 35 -11.09 5.69 11.23
CA MET A 35 -11.00 4.30 10.79
C MET A 35 -10.59 3.42 11.97
N GLU A 36 -11.20 2.27 12.09
CA GLU A 36 -10.88 1.36 13.18
C GLU A 36 -9.49 0.75 12.99
N GLN A 37 -8.79 0.53 14.11
CA GLN A 37 -7.48 -0.12 14.07
C GLN A 37 -7.55 -1.46 13.35
N HIS A 38 -8.63 -2.21 13.55
CA HIS A 38 -8.82 -3.51 12.93
C HIS A 38 -8.79 -3.41 11.40
N THR A 39 -9.40 -2.36 10.86
CA THR A 39 -9.40 -2.14 9.42
C THR A 39 -7.99 -1.92 8.90
N ILE A 40 -7.22 -1.10 9.59
CA ILE A 40 -5.83 -0.84 9.19
C ILE A 40 -5.00 -2.10 9.28
N SER A 41 -5.19 -2.89 10.34
CA SER A 41 -4.47 -4.14 10.51
C SER A 41 -4.73 -5.09 9.33
N LYS A 42 -5.97 -5.19 8.87
CA LYS A 42 -6.31 -6.05 7.75
C LYS A 42 -5.64 -5.58 6.46
N ILE A 43 -5.63 -4.29 6.23
CA ILE A 43 -5.00 -3.75 5.02
C ILE A 43 -3.50 -4.04 5.04
N GLU A 44 -2.85 -3.84 6.18
CA GLU A 44 -1.42 -4.08 6.30
C GLU A 44 -1.07 -5.55 6.13
N LYS A 45 -2.02 -6.44 6.39
CA LYS A 45 -1.82 -7.88 6.18
C LYS A 45 -2.11 -8.32 4.76
N GLY A 46 -2.50 -7.40 3.89
CA GLY A 46 -2.71 -7.70 2.49
C GLY A 46 -4.10 -8.17 2.14
N ASN A 47 -5.11 -7.72 2.86
CA ASN A 47 -6.48 -8.11 2.57
C ASN A 47 -6.87 -7.70 1.16
N PRO A 48 -7.12 -8.66 0.26
CA PRO A 48 -7.46 -8.31 -1.13
C PRO A 48 -8.84 -7.69 -1.29
N GLY A 49 -9.67 -7.80 -0.27
CA GLY A 49 -11.01 -7.23 -0.31
C GLY A 49 -11.10 -5.81 0.19
N THR A 50 -9.97 -5.13 0.38
CA THR A 50 -9.99 -3.74 0.83
C THR A 50 -10.63 -2.85 -0.22
N GLU A 51 -11.59 -2.03 0.20
CA GLU A 51 -12.24 -1.10 -0.71
C GLU A 51 -11.28 0.03 -1.07
N LEU A 52 -11.35 0.48 -2.32
CA LEU A 52 -10.47 1.55 -2.78
C LEU A 52 -10.66 2.83 -1.98
N SER A 53 -11.89 3.18 -1.64
CA SER A 53 -12.13 4.39 -0.87
C SER A 53 -11.44 4.31 0.49
N THR A 54 -11.45 3.15 1.11
CA THR A 54 -10.77 2.95 2.39
C THR A 54 -9.26 3.08 2.21
N LEU A 55 -8.73 2.49 1.14
CA LEU A 55 -7.31 2.58 0.85
C LEU A 55 -6.89 4.03 0.67
N PHE A 56 -7.64 4.81 -0.11
CA PHE A 56 -7.28 6.20 -0.36
C PHE A 56 -7.34 7.04 0.91
N ARG A 57 -8.25 6.74 1.82
CA ARG A 57 -8.28 7.42 3.12
C ARG A 57 -7.03 7.13 3.92
N LEU A 58 -6.58 5.88 3.91
CA LEU A 58 -5.37 5.50 4.62
C LEU A 58 -4.14 6.16 4.01
N LEU A 59 -4.07 6.21 2.67
CA LEU A 59 -2.97 6.90 2.00
C LEU A 59 -2.91 8.36 2.41
N ALA A 60 -4.07 9.02 2.44
CA ALA A 60 -4.12 10.42 2.85
C ALA A 60 -3.64 10.60 4.29
N ALA A 61 -4.02 9.67 5.17
CA ALA A 61 -3.60 9.75 6.57
C ALA A 61 -2.09 9.64 6.71
N LEU A 62 -1.43 8.93 5.80
CA LEU A 62 0.00 8.73 5.82
C LEU A 62 0.74 9.71 4.90
N ASP A 63 0.02 10.64 4.29
CA ASP A 63 0.58 11.61 3.35
C ASP A 63 1.27 10.91 2.18
N LEU A 64 0.62 9.90 1.65
CA LEU A 64 1.11 9.13 0.51
C LEU A 64 0.20 9.29 -0.67
N GLU A 65 0.74 9.06 -1.86
CA GLU A 65 -0.04 9.08 -3.08
C GLU A 65 0.26 7.84 -3.91
N LEU A 66 -0.69 7.45 -4.74
CA LEU A 66 -0.51 6.35 -5.67
C LEU A 66 0.00 6.88 -7.00
N ASN A 67 0.97 6.18 -7.55
CA ASN A 67 1.46 6.45 -8.89
C ASN A 67 1.36 5.20 -9.72
N ILE A 68 1.01 5.36 -10.98
CA ILE A 68 0.88 4.24 -11.90
C ILE A 68 1.93 4.40 -12.98
N GLN A 69 2.67 3.34 -13.22
CA GLN A 69 3.74 3.37 -14.21
C GLN A 69 3.79 2.03 -14.92
N PRO A 70 4.34 2.01 -16.13
CA PRO A 70 4.53 0.72 -16.80
C PRO A 70 5.41 -0.19 -15.94
N ARG A 71 5.08 -1.47 -15.94
CA ARG A 71 5.85 -2.44 -15.19
C ARG A 71 7.23 -2.60 -15.86
N GLN A 72 8.28 -2.54 -15.04
CA GLN A 72 9.63 -2.75 -15.56
C GLN A 72 9.90 -4.24 -15.66
N LYS A 73 10.40 -4.67 -16.81
CA LYS A 73 10.74 -6.06 -17.02
C LYS A 73 12.24 -6.23 -17.07
N PRO A 74 12.76 -7.36 -16.60
CA PRO A 74 14.18 -7.66 -16.79
C PRO A 74 14.52 -7.65 -18.26
N ALA A 75 15.75 -7.28 -18.60
CA ALA A 75 16.15 -7.19 -19.99
C ALA A 75 15.99 -8.52 -20.71
N ILE A 76 16.21 -9.60 -20.02
CA ILE A 76 16.15 -10.90 -20.66
C ILE A 76 14.74 -11.26 -21.11
N GLU A 77 13.76 -10.62 -20.57
CA GLU A 77 12.40 -10.93 -20.96
C GLU A 77 11.97 -10.19 -22.19
N SER A 78 12.79 -9.37 -22.68
CA SER A 78 12.44 -8.65 -23.88
C SER A 78 12.34 -9.52 -25.10
N THR A 79 12.57 -10.79 -24.97
CA THR A 79 12.44 -11.65 -26.10
C THR A 79 11.03 -11.79 -26.50
N GLY A 80 10.29 -11.31 -26.00
CA GLY A 80 9.21 -11.30 -26.46
C GLY A 80 8.15 -11.92 -26.22
N ASP A 81 8.01 -12.34 -25.94
CA ASP A 81 7.02 -12.94 -25.80
C ASP A 81 6.23 -12.62 -24.96
N SER A 82 6.22 -12.10 -24.63
CA SER A 82 5.61 -11.75 -23.89
C SER A 82 4.46 -11.84 -23.43
N TRP A 83 3.78 -12.01 -23.68
CA TRP A 83 2.60 -12.19 -23.30
C TRP A 83 1.86 -12.17 -24.14
#